data_649766716276a69846458d84a35930d3
#
_entry.id   649766716276a69846458d84a35930d3
#
_cell.length_a   1.000
_cell.length_b   1.000
_cell.length_c   1.000
_cell.angle_alpha   90.00
_cell.angle_beta   90.00
_cell.angle_gamma   90.00
#
_symmetry.space_group_name_H-M   'P 1'
#
loop_
_entity.id
_entity.type
_entity.pdbx_description
1 polymer ?
#
loop_
_entity_poly.entity_id
_entity_poly.type
_entity_poly.pdbx_seq_one_letter_code
_entity_poly.pdbx_strand_id
1 'polypeptide(L)'
;MTQTVNVIGAGLAGSEAAYQLAERGIKVNLIEMRPVKQTPAHHTDKFAELVCSNSLRGNALTNGVGVLKEEMRRLNSIIIEAADKARVPAGGALAVDRHDFSGYITETLKNHENITVINEEINAIPDGYTIIATGPLTTETLAQEIVDITGKDQLYFYDAAAPIIEKESIDMDKVYLKSRYDKGEAAYLNCPMTEDEFNRFYDAVLEAEVAPVNSFEKEKYFEGCMPFEVMAERGRKTLLFGPMKPVGLEDPKTGKRPYAVVQLRQDDAAGTLYNIVGFQTHLKWGAQKEVIKLIPGLENVDIVRYGVMHRNTFINSPDVLNEKYELISQPNIQFAGQMTGVEGYVESAASGLVAGINLAHKILGKGEVVFP
;
A
#
# COMPACT_ATOMS: atom_id res chain seq x y z
N MET A 1 -10.97 -12.28 34.92
CA MET A 1 -11.39 -12.72 33.59
C MET A 1 -10.47 -12.03 32.59
N THR A 2 -9.77 -12.76 31.74
CA THR A 2 -8.95 -12.19 30.67
C THR A 2 -9.90 -11.53 29.67
N GLN A 3 -9.79 -10.21 29.54
CA GLN A 3 -10.62 -9.43 28.64
C GLN A 3 -10.21 -9.72 27.20
N THR A 4 -11.16 -10.11 26.34
CA THR A 4 -10.92 -10.35 24.91
C THR A 4 -11.06 -9.03 24.16
N VAL A 5 -10.15 -8.77 23.23
CA VAL A 5 -10.15 -7.59 22.35
C VAL A 5 -10.63 -7.97 20.96
N ASN A 6 -11.51 -7.19 20.38
CA ASN A 6 -11.91 -7.34 18.98
C ASN A 6 -11.01 -6.47 18.09
N VAL A 7 -10.44 -7.04 17.06
CA VAL A 7 -9.71 -6.32 16.00
C VAL A 7 -10.45 -6.54 14.69
N ILE A 8 -11.01 -5.49 14.11
CA ILE A 8 -11.82 -5.54 12.90
C ILE A 8 -10.96 -5.16 11.69
N GLY A 9 -10.78 -6.11 10.78
CA GLY A 9 -9.94 -6.01 9.60
C GLY A 9 -8.55 -6.61 9.82
N ALA A 10 -8.15 -7.57 8.96
CA ALA A 10 -6.83 -8.19 8.97
C ALA A 10 -5.90 -7.64 7.87
N GLY A 11 -5.98 -6.32 7.61
CA GLY A 11 -5.00 -5.58 6.82
C GLY A 11 -3.69 -5.40 7.57
N LEU A 12 -2.79 -4.54 7.08
CA LEU A 12 -1.48 -4.28 7.71
C LEU A 12 -1.61 -3.83 9.16
N ALA A 13 -2.47 -2.85 9.44
CA ALA A 13 -2.65 -2.30 10.78
C ALA A 13 -3.34 -3.29 11.74
N GLY A 14 -4.40 -3.97 11.29
CA GLY A 14 -5.12 -4.92 12.13
C GLY A 14 -4.31 -6.17 12.43
N SER A 15 -3.56 -6.69 11.46
CA SER A 15 -2.62 -7.80 11.67
C SER A 15 -1.54 -7.45 12.68
N GLU A 16 -0.96 -6.27 12.56
CA GLU A 16 0.04 -5.77 13.51
C GLU A 16 -0.55 -5.60 14.92
N ALA A 17 -1.71 -4.93 15.05
CA ALA A 17 -2.37 -4.70 16.33
C ALA A 17 -2.75 -6.02 17.03
N ALA A 18 -3.32 -6.97 16.28
CA ALA A 18 -3.67 -8.30 16.80
C ALA A 18 -2.44 -9.06 17.32
N TYR A 19 -1.34 -9.02 16.57
CA TYR A 19 -0.08 -9.63 16.98
C TYR A 19 0.48 -9.00 18.25
N GLN A 20 0.53 -7.66 18.32
CA GLN A 20 1.04 -6.94 19.48
C GLN A 20 0.24 -7.21 20.76
N LEU A 21 -1.09 -7.34 20.65
CA LEU A 21 -1.96 -7.73 21.77
C LEU A 21 -1.69 -9.18 22.20
N ALA A 22 -1.65 -10.09 21.24
CA ALA A 22 -1.52 -11.54 21.49
C ALA A 22 -0.16 -11.92 22.10
N GLU A 23 0.93 -11.30 21.63
CA GLU A 23 2.28 -11.47 22.20
C GLU A 23 2.37 -10.98 23.68
N ARG A 24 1.44 -10.13 24.11
CA ARG A 24 1.32 -9.67 25.50
C ARG A 24 0.33 -10.48 26.33
N GLY A 25 -0.12 -11.63 25.81
CA GLY A 25 -1.00 -12.57 26.49
C GLY A 25 -2.49 -12.16 26.51
N ILE A 26 -2.90 -11.23 25.66
CA ILE A 26 -4.30 -10.80 25.54
C ILE A 26 -4.99 -11.65 24.48
N LYS A 27 -6.18 -12.16 24.80
CA LYS A 27 -7.00 -12.88 23.83
C LYS A 27 -7.59 -11.91 22.80
N VAL A 28 -7.50 -12.25 21.51
CA VAL A 28 -7.91 -11.42 20.39
C VAL A 28 -8.90 -12.18 19.50
N ASN A 29 -10.02 -11.55 19.17
CA ASN A 29 -10.84 -11.92 18.04
C ASN A 29 -10.40 -11.08 16.85
N LEU A 30 -9.71 -11.68 15.89
CA LEU A 30 -9.34 -11.02 14.63
C LEU A 30 -10.44 -11.29 13.60
N ILE A 31 -11.21 -10.25 13.28
CA ILE A 31 -12.39 -10.35 12.43
C ILE A 31 -12.07 -9.83 11.05
N GLU A 32 -12.14 -10.69 10.04
CA GLU A 32 -11.84 -10.37 8.64
C GLU A 32 -12.99 -10.86 7.76
N MET A 33 -13.51 -9.98 6.91
CA MET A 33 -14.65 -10.34 6.06
C MET A 33 -14.31 -11.30 4.92
N ARG A 34 -13.04 -11.37 4.49
CA ARG A 34 -12.59 -12.33 3.47
C ARG A 34 -12.39 -13.72 4.10
N PRO A 35 -12.72 -14.80 3.40
CA PRO A 35 -13.19 -14.87 2.01
C PRO A 35 -14.71 -14.68 1.82
N VAL A 36 -15.48 -14.46 2.89
CA VAL A 36 -16.96 -14.38 2.82
C VAL A 36 -17.40 -13.22 1.93
N LYS A 37 -16.75 -12.08 2.06
CA LYS A 37 -16.97 -10.90 1.22
C LYS A 37 -15.64 -10.32 0.74
N GLN A 38 -15.53 -10.09 -0.56
CA GLN A 38 -14.35 -9.49 -1.18
C GLN A 38 -14.49 -7.96 -1.28
N THR A 39 -13.34 -7.28 -1.36
CA THR A 39 -13.28 -5.86 -1.72
C THR A 39 -12.87 -5.70 -3.18
N PRO A 40 -13.08 -4.53 -3.80
CA PRO A 40 -12.63 -4.28 -5.17
C PRO A 40 -11.10 -4.36 -5.38
N ALA A 41 -10.30 -4.22 -4.31
CA ALA A 41 -8.84 -4.16 -4.41
C ALA A 41 -8.11 -5.45 -4.02
N HIS A 42 -8.72 -6.29 -3.19
CA HIS A 42 -8.11 -7.54 -2.74
C HIS A 42 -8.39 -8.68 -3.73
N HIS A 43 -7.44 -9.58 -3.88
CA HIS A 43 -7.50 -10.73 -4.78
C HIS A 43 -7.38 -12.07 -4.07
N THR A 44 -6.96 -12.06 -2.81
CA THR A 44 -6.76 -13.26 -1.98
C THR A 44 -7.51 -13.16 -0.66
N ASP A 45 -7.55 -14.25 0.09
CA ASP A 45 -8.04 -14.30 1.47
C ASP A 45 -6.93 -14.11 2.52
N LYS A 46 -5.70 -13.81 2.06
CA LYS A 46 -4.55 -13.63 2.93
C LYS A 46 -4.60 -12.30 3.67
N PHE A 47 -4.07 -12.30 4.88
CA PHE A 47 -3.95 -11.10 5.72
C PHE A 47 -2.85 -10.18 5.19
N ALA A 48 -2.95 -8.89 5.49
CA ALA A 48 -2.00 -7.86 5.09
C ALA A 48 -1.65 -7.87 3.58
N GLU A 49 -2.61 -8.21 2.70
CA GLU A 49 -2.39 -8.18 1.25
C GLU A 49 -2.00 -6.78 0.78
N LEU A 50 -0.89 -6.69 0.02
CA LEU A 50 -0.43 -5.43 -0.57
C LEU A 50 -1.15 -5.17 -1.90
N VAL A 51 -2.14 -4.30 -1.91
CA VAL A 51 -3.06 -4.10 -3.05
C VAL A 51 -2.53 -3.17 -4.13
N CYS A 52 -1.67 -2.20 -3.80
CA CYS A 52 -1.17 -1.17 -4.72
C CYS A 52 0.24 -1.48 -5.23
N SER A 53 1.21 -1.58 -4.33
CA SER A 53 2.64 -1.77 -4.62
C SER A 53 3.21 -2.89 -3.75
N ASN A 54 4.27 -3.55 -4.20
CA ASN A 54 5.02 -4.48 -3.36
C ASN A 54 6.16 -3.82 -2.58
N SER A 55 6.27 -2.50 -2.64
CA SER A 55 7.36 -1.75 -1.99
C SER A 55 6.92 -1.12 -0.69
N LEU A 56 7.73 -1.32 0.34
CA LEU A 56 7.67 -0.63 1.62
C LEU A 56 8.61 0.58 1.65
N ARG A 57 8.93 1.14 0.49
CA ARG A 57 9.80 2.32 0.28
C ARG A 57 11.25 2.12 0.74
N GLY A 58 12.02 3.22 0.85
CA GLY A 58 13.45 3.18 1.19
C GLY A 58 13.75 2.52 2.53
N ASN A 59 14.81 1.69 2.60
CA ASN A 59 15.19 0.93 3.80
C ASN A 59 16.37 1.54 4.58
N ALA A 60 17.00 2.57 4.03
CA ALA A 60 18.17 3.20 4.68
C ALA A 60 17.77 4.06 5.87
N LEU A 61 18.55 4.02 6.95
CA LEU A 61 18.35 4.85 8.15
C LEU A 61 18.58 6.36 7.91
N THR A 62 18.99 6.73 6.72
CA THR A 62 19.14 8.14 6.30
C THR A 62 17.83 8.79 5.87
N ASN A 63 16.71 8.07 5.91
CA ASN A 63 15.38 8.59 5.62
C ASN A 63 14.37 8.14 6.68
N GLY A 64 13.33 8.95 6.89
CA GLY A 64 12.35 8.76 7.97
C GLY A 64 11.65 7.40 7.93
N VAL A 65 11.24 6.92 6.74
CA VAL A 65 10.58 5.62 6.62
C VAL A 65 11.51 4.44 6.91
N GLY A 66 12.82 4.60 6.69
CA GLY A 66 13.83 3.63 7.08
C GLY A 66 14.02 3.58 8.60
N VAL A 67 14.03 4.75 9.26
CA VAL A 67 14.06 4.86 10.72
C VAL A 67 12.81 4.23 11.32
N LEU A 68 11.62 4.57 10.84
CA LEU A 68 10.36 3.99 11.32
C LEU A 68 10.36 2.46 11.23
N LYS A 69 10.85 1.88 10.13
CA LYS A 69 10.98 0.42 10.02
C LYS A 69 11.93 -0.18 11.07
N GLU A 70 13.02 0.50 11.37
CA GLU A 70 13.96 0.03 12.40
C GLU A 70 13.35 0.10 13.80
N GLU A 71 12.60 1.16 14.10
CA GLU A 71 11.84 1.27 15.36
C GLU A 71 10.82 0.14 15.49
N MET A 72 10.08 -0.15 14.42
CA MET A 72 9.14 -1.28 14.39
C MET A 72 9.83 -2.63 14.56
N ARG A 73 11.04 -2.85 13.97
CA ARG A 73 11.84 -4.07 14.22
C ARG A 73 12.16 -4.25 15.68
N ARG A 74 12.60 -3.19 16.35
CA ARG A 74 12.92 -3.21 17.80
C ARG A 74 11.71 -3.47 18.67
N LEU A 75 10.51 -3.18 18.17
CA LEU A 75 9.23 -3.45 18.82
C LEU A 75 8.61 -4.79 18.39
N ASN A 76 9.37 -5.66 17.71
CA ASN A 76 8.94 -6.97 17.24
C ASN A 76 7.71 -6.90 16.31
N SER A 77 7.71 -6.00 15.34
CA SER A 77 6.65 -5.90 14.33
C SER A 77 6.61 -7.15 13.44
N ILE A 78 5.47 -7.83 13.40
CA ILE A 78 5.24 -8.96 12.48
C ILE A 78 5.28 -8.51 11.01
N ILE A 79 4.81 -7.28 10.72
CA ILE A 79 4.78 -6.74 9.35
C ILE A 79 6.21 -6.54 8.84
N ILE A 80 7.11 -6.00 9.65
CA ILE A 80 8.49 -5.79 9.23
C ILE A 80 9.27 -7.10 9.21
N GLU A 81 9.01 -8.01 10.15
CA GLU A 81 9.59 -9.35 10.12
C GLU A 81 9.22 -10.12 8.84
N ALA A 82 7.94 -10.11 8.47
CA ALA A 82 7.47 -10.70 7.21
C ALA A 82 8.14 -10.05 5.98
N ALA A 83 8.28 -8.72 6.00
CA ALA A 83 8.91 -7.99 4.91
C ALA A 83 10.40 -8.33 4.75
N ASP A 84 11.13 -8.48 5.86
CA ASP A 84 12.54 -8.87 5.81
C ASP A 84 12.73 -10.31 5.31
N LYS A 85 11.78 -11.22 5.60
CA LYS A 85 11.79 -12.62 5.13
C LYS A 85 11.41 -12.76 3.65
N ALA A 86 10.43 -11.99 3.20
CA ALA A 86 9.90 -12.06 1.83
C ALA A 86 10.59 -11.07 0.85
N ARG A 87 11.77 -10.57 1.20
CA ARG A 87 12.46 -9.52 0.44
C ARG A 87 12.81 -9.96 -0.98
N VAL A 88 12.56 -9.07 -1.94
CA VAL A 88 13.00 -9.19 -3.34
C VAL A 88 13.94 -8.04 -3.72
N PRO A 89 14.78 -8.19 -4.78
CA PRO A 89 15.69 -7.13 -5.22
C PRO A 89 14.96 -5.84 -5.60
N ALA A 90 15.34 -4.72 -4.96
CA ALA A 90 14.75 -3.41 -5.23
C ALA A 90 15.72 -2.24 -4.91
N GLY A 91 17.03 -2.44 -5.11
CA GLY A 91 18.03 -1.43 -4.83
C GLY A 91 18.00 -0.95 -3.37
N GLY A 92 17.79 0.34 -3.13
CA GLY A 92 17.69 0.91 -1.78
C GLY A 92 16.32 0.82 -1.12
N ALA A 93 15.33 0.21 -1.78
CA ALA A 93 14.00 0.00 -1.21
C ALA A 93 13.87 -1.38 -0.54
N LEU A 94 12.90 -1.52 0.36
CA LEU A 94 12.42 -2.80 0.85
C LEU A 94 11.19 -3.17 0.02
N ALA A 95 11.36 -4.05 -0.95
CA ALA A 95 10.27 -4.65 -1.71
C ALA A 95 10.15 -6.13 -1.37
N VAL A 96 8.95 -6.68 -1.50
CA VAL A 96 8.63 -8.04 -1.07
C VAL A 96 7.91 -8.83 -2.16
N ASP A 97 8.06 -10.15 -2.14
CA ASP A 97 7.10 -11.04 -2.75
C ASP A 97 5.78 -10.93 -1.99
N ARG A 98 4.71 -10.54 -2.69
CA ARG A 98 3.40 -10.29 -2.05
C ARG A 98 2.80 -11.56 -1.46
N HIS A 99 3.02 -12.70 -2.13
CA HIS A 99 2.45 -13.98 -1.73
C HIS A 99 3.12 -14.52 -0.48
N ASP A 100 4.46 -14.48 -0.43
CA ASP A 100 5.25 -14.94 0.70
C ASP A 100 5.04 -14.02 1.92
N PHE A 101 5.01 -12.71 1.69
CA PHE A 101 4.75 -11.70 2.72
C PHE A 101 3.40 -11.93 3.41
N SER A 102 2.31 -11.95 2.63
CA SER A 102 0.96 -12.13 3.18
C SER A 102 0.73 -13.54 3.71
N GLY A 103 1.36 -14.55 3.10
CA GLY A 103 1.35 -15.94 3.56
C GLY A 103 1.94 -16.10 4.96
N TYR A 104 3.13 -15.54 5.18
CA TYR A 104 3.80 -15.60 6.49
C TYR A 104 2.94 -14.97 7.60
N ILE A 105 2.38 -13.77 7.36
CA ILE A 105 1.54 -13.08 8.33
C ILE A 105 0.28 -13.88 8.63
N THR A 106 -0.38 -14.40 7.59
CA THR A 106 -1.60 -15.19 7.72
C THR A 106 -1.39 -16.45 8.55
N GLU A 107 -0.33 -17.21 8.28
CA GLU A 107 0.00 -18.44 8.99
C GLU A 107 0.37 -18.14 10.44
N THR A 108 1.18 -17.11 10.69
CA THR A 108 1.57 -16.73 12.05
C THR A 108 0.36 -16.38 12.92
N LEU A 109 -0.54 -15.54 12.39
CA LEU A 109 -1.72 -15.10 13.15
C LEU A 109 -2.76 -16.22 13.34
N LYS A 110 -3.00 -17.06 12.33
CA LYS A 110 -3.93 -18.19 12.44
C LYS A 110 -3.45 -19.27 13.41
N ASN A 111 -2.15 -19.42 13.58
CA ASN A 111 -1.57 -20.42 14.50
C ASN A 111 -1.25 -19.87 15.89
N HIS A 112 -1.50 -18.59 16.14
CA HIS A 112 -1.19 -17.99 17.44
C HIS A 112 -2.24 -18.37 18.50
N GLU A 113 -1.81 -18.90 19.64
CA GLU A 113 -2.68 -19.43 20.72
C GLU A 113 -3.65 -18.40 21.32
N ASN A 114 -3.34 -17.10 21.23
CA ASN A 114 -4.14 -16.01 21.74
C ASN A 114 -5.01 -15.31 20.68
N ILE A 115 -5.01 -15.79 19.41
CA ILE A 115 -5.80 -15.19 18.34
C ILE A 115 -6.85 -16.18 17.87
N THR A 116 -8.10 -15.74 17.85
CA THR A 116 -9.20 -16.42 17.19
C THR A 116 -9.58 -15.66 15.94
N VAL A 117 -9.42 -16.28 14.78
CA VAL A 117 -9.82 -15.68 13.50
C VAL A 117 -11.31 -15.95 13.25
N ILE A 118 -12.05 -14.89 12.95
CA ILE A 118 -13.48 -14.93 12.64
C ILE A 118 -13.66 -14.36 11.23
N ASN A 119 -14.17 -15.17 10.30
CA ASN A 119 -14.41 -14.75 8.94
C ASN A 119 -15.88 -14.33 8.77
N GLU A 120 -16.14 -13.04 8.99
CA GLU A 120 -17.47 -12.44 8.81
C GLU A 120 -17.38 -10.94 8.52
N GLU A 121 -18.40 -10.41 7.86
CA GLU A 121 -18.61 -8.97 7.72
C GLU A 121 -19.23 -8.41 8.99
N ILE A 122 -18.58 -7.44 9.61
CA ILE A 122 -19.10 -6.71 10.77
C ILE A 122 -19.94 -5.52 10.29
N ASN A 123 -21.19 -5.46 10.77
CA ASN A 123 -22.14 -4.39 10.47
C ASN A 123 -22.37 -3.44 11.66
N ALA A 124 -21.98 -3.85 12.86
CA ALA A 124 -22.03 -3.04 14.08
C ALA A 124 -20.77 -3.26 14.91
N ILE A 125 -20.32 -2.23 15.61
CA ILE A 125 -19.12 -2.30 16.44
C ILE A 125 -19.43 -3.14 17.69
N PRO A 126 -18.64 -4.21 17.94
CA PRO A 126 -18.87 -5.07 19.10
C PRO A 126 -18.62 -4.33 20.44
N ASP A 127 -19.34 -4.75 21.48
CA ASP A 127 -19.08 -4.28 22.85
C ASP A 127 -17.68 -4.64 23.33
N GLY A 128 -17.14 -3.83 24.26
CA GLY A 128 -15.84 -4.05 24.89
C GLY A 128 -14.71 -3.29 24.19
N TYR A 129 -13.48 -3.77 24.35
CA TYR A 129 -12.33 -3.17 23.70
C TYR A 129 -12.26 -3.58 22.22
N THR A 130 -12.23 -2.59 21.35
CA THR A 130 -12.24 -2.81 19.90
C THR A 130 -11.23 -1.91 19.20
N ILE A 131 -10.43 -2.49 18.28
CA ILE A 131 -9.60 -1.76 17.33
C ILE A 131 -10.22 -1.89 15.95
N ILE A 132 -10.59 -0.76 15.32
CA ILE A 132 -11.13 -0.69 13.96
C ILE A 132 -9.96 -0.41 13.01
N ALA A 133 -9.61 -1.40 12.20
CA ALA A 133 -8.48 -1.38 11.27
C ALA A 133 -8.88 -1.86 9.87
N THR A 134 -10.10 -1.54 9.45
CA THR A 134 -10.72 -2.01 8.20
C THR A 134 -10.15 -1.35 6.95
N GLY A 135 -9.29 -0.35 7.14
CA GLY A 135 -8.64 0.35 6.05
C GLY A 135 -9.59 1.23 5.23
N PRO A 136 -9.16 1.64 4.02
CA PRO A 136 -9.87 2.64 3.23
C PRO A 136 -11.12 2.10 2.51
N LEU A 137 -11.28 0.78 2.43
CA LEU A 137 -12.38 0.09 1.75
C LEU A 137 -13.39 -0.51 2.75
N THR A 138 -13.62 0.19 3.85
CA THR A 138 -14.66 -0.15 4.85
C THR A 138 -16.02 -0.24 4.19
N THR A 139 -16.82 -1.23 4.59
CA THR A 139 -18.18 -1.43 4.06
C THR A 139 -19.08 -0.26 4.41
N GLU A 140 -20.09 0.03 3.58
CA GLU A 140 -20.99 1.16 3.78
C GLU A 140 -21.69 1.11 5.13
N THR A 141 -22.12 -0.10 5.57
CA THR A 141 -22.80 -0.27 6.85
C THR A 141 -21.90 0.07 8.04
N LEU A 142 -20.67 -0.44 8.06
CA LEU A 142 -19.73 -0.12 9.12
C LEU A 142 -19.25 1.34 9.03
N ALA A 143 -19.13 1.89 7.82
CA ALA A 143 -18.79 3.29 7.62
C ALA A 143 -19.84 4.22 8.22
N GLN A 144 -21.15 3.89 8.09
CA GLN A 144 -22.22 4.64 8.72
C GLN A 144 -22.15 4.55 10.25
N GLU A 145 -21.93 3.37 10.80
CA GLU A 145 -21.73 3.19 12.25
C GLU A 145 -20.56 4.04 12.79
N ILE A 146 -19.45 4.13 12.01
CA ILE A 146 -18.31 4.98 12.37
C ILE A 146 -18.71 6.47 12.35
N VAL A 147 -19.51 6.91 11.37
CA VAL A 147 -20.06 8.28 11.36
C VAL A 147 -20.89 8.55 12.60
N ASP A 148 -21.76 7.61 12.98
CA ASP A 148 -22.66 7.74 14.11
C ASP A 148 -21.89 7.88 15.45
N ILE A 149 -20.84 7.07 15.68
CA ILE A 149 -20.05 7.13 16.92
C ILE A 149 -19.06 8.30 16.96
N THR A 150 -18.56 8.76 15.81
CA THR A 150 -17.64 9.88 15.71
C THR A 150 -18.37 11.24 15.67
N GLY A 151 -19.63 11.25 15.25
CA GLY A 151 -20.42 12.47 15.02
C GLY A 151 -19.87 13.35 13.89
N LYS A 152 -19.05 12.80 13.00
CA LYS A 152 -18.36 13.50 11.91
C LYS A 152 -18.46 12.73 10.61
N ASP A 153 -18.71 13.44 9.51
CA ASP A 153 -18.63 12.86 8.17
C ASP A 153 -17.21 12.36 7.87
N GLN A 154 -17.11 11.26 7.15
CA GLN A 154 -15.84 10.74 6.68
C GLN A 154 -15.30 11.61 5.54
N LEU A 155 -13.97 11.74 5.53
CA LEU A 155 -13.23 12.33 4.41
C LEU A 155 -12.92 11.23 3.38
N TYR A 156 -12.59 11.63 2.15
CA TYR A 156 -12.21 10.68 1.11
C TYR A 156 -11.13 11.25 0.18
N PHE A 157 -10.37 10.35 -0.45
CA PHE A 157 -9.50 10.63 -1.57
C PHE A 157 -9.49 9.43 -2.53
N TYR A 158 -9.00 9.65 -3.75
CA TYR A 158 -8.83 8.58 -4.73
C TYR A 158 -7.37 8.12 -4.78
N ASP A 159 -7.19 6.81 -4.81
CA ASP A 159 -5.91 6.12 -4.93
C ASP A 159 -5.93 5.20 -6.15
N ALA A 160 -4.82 5.10 -6.87
CA ALA A 160 -4.70 4.27 -8.05
C ALA A 160 -3.55 3.26 -7.93
N ALA A 161 -3.75 2.06 -8.45
CA ALA A 161 -2.72 1.04 -8.56
C ALA A 161 -2.05 1.10 -9.93
N ALA A 162 -0.76 0.70 -9.98
CA ALA A 162 0.00 0.56 -11.22
C ALA A 162 -0.14 -0.84 -11.81
N PRO A 163 -0.04 -0.99 -13.16
CA PRO A 163 -0.07 -2.29 -13.82
C PRO A 163 1.11 -3.19 -13.46
N ILE A 164 0.87 -4.52 -13.48
CA ILE A 164 1.88 -5.56 -13.36
C ILE A 164 1.94 -6.32 -14.67
N ILE A 165 3.14 -6.55 -15.18
CA ILE A 165 3.43 -7.17 -16.47
C ILE A 165 4.30 -8.42 -16.33
N GLU A 166 4.21 -9.33 -17.29
CA GLU A 166 5.07 -10.50 -17.39
C GLU A 166 6.45 -10.16 -17.93
N LYS A 167 7.51 -10.72 -17.34
CA LYS A 167 8.89 -10.54 -17.78
C LYS A 167 9.13 -11.02 -19.19
N GLU A 168 8.53 -12.17 -19.56
CA GLU A 168 8.70 -12.77 -20.90
C GLU A 168 8.17 -11.88 -22.02
N SER A 169 7.27 -10.95 -21.71
CA SER A 169 6.74 -9.96 -22.65
C SER A 169 7.63 -8.73 -22.83
N ILE A 170 8.73 -8.61 -22.07
CA ILE A 170 9.66 -7.48 -22.12
C ILE A 170 10.77 -7.77 -23.14
N ASP A 171 10.99 -6.89 -24.09
CA ASP A 171 12.13 -6.93 -25.01
C ASP A 171 13.43 -6.50 -24.28
N MET A 172 14.17 -7.50 -23.78
CA MET A 172 15.38 -7.31 -22.99
C MET A 172 16.52 -6.63 -23.75
N ASP A 173 16.49 -6.58 -25.08
CA ASP A 173 17.50 -5.90 -25.90
C ASP A 173 17.34 -4.38 -25.85
N LYS A 174 16.13 -3.89 -25.62
CA LYS A 174 15.78 -2.46 -25.53
C LYS A 174 15.88 -1.87 -24.13
N VAL A 175 15.95 -2.70 -23.11
CA VAL A 175 16.00 -2.27 -21.70
C VAL A 175 17.38 -2.54 -21.09
N TYR A 176 17.64 -1.94 -19.93
CA TYR A 176 18.87 -2.20 -19.18
C TYR A 176 18.64 -2.20 -17.66
N LEU A 177 19.46 -2.96 -16.94
CA LEU A 177 19.45 -3.02 -15.48
C LEU A 177 20.28 -1.87 -14.90
N LYS A 178 19.65 -1.04 -14.06
CA LYS A 178 20.34 0.01 -13.30
C LYS A 178 19.45 0.51 -12.15
N SER A 179 20.10 0.80 -11.03
CA SER A 179 19.48 1.56 -9.94
C SER A 179 19.88 3.03 -10.03
N ARG A 180 18.97 3.92 -9.67
CA ARG A 180 19.20 5.38 -9.78
C ARG A 180 20.40 5.83 -8.93
N TYR A 181 21.31 6.56 -9.56
CA TYR A 181 22.58 7.01 -8.97
C TYR A 181 23.47 5.85 -8.49
N ASP A 182 23.32 4.67 -9.07
CA ASP A 182 24.06 3.45 -8.68
C ASP A 182 23.95 3.13 -7.17
N LYS A 183 22.80 3.50 -6.57
CA LYS A 183 22.53 3.22 -5.16
C LYS A 183 21.98 1.80 -4.98
N GLY A 184 22.74 0.96 -4.29
CA GLY A 184 22.42 -0.45 -4.08
C GLY A 184 22.61 -1.30 -5.34
N GLU A 185 21.96 -2.46 -5.36
CA GLU A 185 22.01 -3.36 -6.51
C GLU A 185 21.30 -2.77 -7.73
N ALA A 186 21.75 -3.12 -8.94
CA ALA A 186 21.08 -2.78 -10.19
C ALA A 186 19.81 -3.65 -10.34
N ALA A 187 18.74 -3.27 -9.67
CA ALA A 187 17.53 -4.09 -9.50
C ALA A 187 16.33 -3.63 -10.32
N TYR A 188 16.45 -2.52 -11.07
CA TYR A 188 15.37 -2.02 -11.92
C TYR A 188 15.70 -2.25 -13.38
N LEU A 189 14.73 -2.79 -14.14
CA LEU A 189 14.76 -2.70 -15.59
C LEU A 189 14.31 -1.29 -15.99
N ASN A 190 15.07 -0.65 -16.87
CA ASN A 190 14.83 0.70 -17.33
C ASN A 190 14.54 0.68 -18.82
N CYS A 191 13.39 1.24 -19.22
CA CYS A 191 12.96 1.42 -20.60
C CYS A 191 13.31 2.86 -21.01
N PRO A 192 14.41 3.10 -21.75
CA PRO A 192 14.81 4.43 -22.18
C PRO A 192 13.92 4.91 -23.33
N MET A 193 13.63 6.19 -23.35
CA MET A 193 12.88 6.85 -24.42
C MET A 193 13.67 8.04 -24.98
N THR A 194 13.62 8.17 -26.30
CA THR A 194 13.98 9.40 -27.02
C THR A 194 12.90 10.46 -26.82
N GLU A 195 13.17 11.70 -27.24
CA GLU A 195 12.19 12.79 -27.17
C GLU A 195 10.95 12.50 -28.04
N ASP A 196 11.13 11.95 -29.24
CA ASP A 196 10.04 11.61 -30.15
C ASP A 196 9.17 10.47 -29.60
N GLU A 197 9.76 9.45 -28.98
CA GLU A 197 9.02 8.36 -28.35
C GLU A 197 8.23 8.86 -27.15
N PHE A 198 8.85 9.70 -26.30
CA PHE A 198 8.16 10.33 -25.19
C PHE A 198 6.99 11.20 -25.65
N ASN A 199 7.18 11.99 -26.70
CA ASN A 199 6.12 12.86 -27.21
C ASN A 199 4.92 12.04 -27.74
N ARG A 200 5.16 10.98 -28.48
CA ARG A 200 4.09 10.06 -28.93
C ARG A 200 3.37 9.40 -27.76
N PHE A 201 4.12 8.94 -26.77
CA PHE A 201 3.56 8.38 -25.54
C PHE A 201 2.71 9.41 -24.79
N TYR A 202 3.24 10.62 -24.58
CA TYR A 202 2.57 11.68 -23.86
C TYR A 202 1.24 12.10 -24.53
N ASP A 203 1.24 12.27 -25.84
CA ASP A 203 0.06 12.65 -26.59
C ASP A 203 -1.00 11.52 -26.53
N ALA A 204 -0.60 10.25 -26.64
CA ALA A 204 -1.49 9.11 -26.47
C ALA A 204 -2.09 9.01 -25.06
N VAL A 205 -1.33 9.36 -24.01
CA VAL A 205 -1.83 9.40 -22.63
C VAL A 205 -2.95 10.42 -22.47
N LEU A 206 -2.79 11.62 -23.08
CA LEU A 206 -3.81 12.68 -23.00
C LEU A 206 -5.10 12.35 -23.79
N GLU A 207 -4.99 11.51 -24.82
CA GLU A 207 -6.13 11.08 -25.63
C GLU A 207 -6.79 9.79 -25.11
N ALA A 208 -6.15 9.13 -24.13
CA ALA A 208 -6.58 7.83 -23.64
C ALA A 208 -7.89 7.89 -22.86
N GLU A 209 -8.75 6.89 -23.03
CA GLU A 209 -10.01 6.81 -22.31
C GLU A 209 -9.81 6.48 -20.84
N VAL A 210 -10.37 7.32 -19.97
CA VAL A 210 -10.41 7.09 -18.51
C VAL A 210 -11.66 6.29 -18.11
N ALA A 211 -11.55 5.54 -17.02
CA ALA A 211 -12.71 4.88 -16.44
C ALA A 211 -13.62 5.94 -15.78
N PRO A 212 -14.96 5.77 -15.85
CA PRO A 212 -15.88 6.75 -15.27
C PRO A 212 -15.73 6.81 -13.74
N VAL A 213 -15.61 8.02 -13.20
CA VAL A 213 -15.71 8.31 -11.77
C VAL A 213 -17.13 8.85 -11.51
N ASN A 214 -17.69 8.60 -10.33
CA ASN A 214 -19.01 9.12 -9.97
C ASN A 214 -19.05 10.66 -10.08
N SER A 215 -19.88 11.17 -10.97
CA SER A 215 -19.89 12.53 -11.49
C SER A 215 -20.19 13.67 -10.48
N PHE A 216 -20.49 13.33 -9.23
CA PHE A 216 -20.88 14.31 -8.20
C PHE A 216 -19.74 14.71 -7.25
N GLU A 217 -18.56 14.08 -7.35
CA GLU A 217 -17.44 14.31 -6.44
C GLU A 217 -16.27 14.97 -7.20
N LYS A 218 -15.71 16.06 -6.61
CA LYS A 218 -14.45 16.60 -7.11
C LYS A 218 -13.35 15.58 -6.78
N GLU A 219 -12.67 15.09 -7.80
CA GLU A 219 -11.56 14.17 -7.64
C GLU A 219 -10.46 14.80 -6.78
N LYS A 220 -10.24 14.24 -5.61
CA LYS A 220 -9.13 14.58 -4.72
C LYS A 220 -8.15 13.42 -4.77
N TYR A 221 -7.00 13.64 -5.38
CA TYR A 221 -5.93 12.66 -5.42
C TYR A 221 -4.92 12.92 -4.31
N PHE A 222 -4.41 11.84 -3.76
CA PHE A 222 -3.21 11.92 -2.94
C PHE A 222 -1.98 12.03 -3.86
N GLU A 223 -1.05 12.95 -3.55
CA GLU A 223 0.11 13.23 -4.41
C GLU A 223 0.98 11.99 -4.67
N GLY A 224 1.14 11.09 -3.68
CA GLY A 224 1.94 9.87 -3.81
C GLY A 224 1.33 8.77 -4.69
N CYS A 225 0.01 8.81 -4.92
CA CYS A 225 -0.74 7.81 -5.69
C CYS A 225 -1.55 8.44 -6.83
N MET A 226 -1.16 9.65 -7.24
CA MET A 226 -1.82 10.37 -8.34
C MET A 226 -1.68 9.57 -9.64
N PRO A 227 -2.77 9.38 -10.40
CA PRO A 227 -2.72 8.74 -11.70
C PRO A 227 -1.75 9.46 -12.65
N PHE A 228 -0.97 8.69 -13.42
CA PHE A 228 0.05 9.28 -14.28
C PHE A 228 -0.56 10.12 -15.44
N GLU A 229 -1.76 9.80 -15.90
CA GLU A 229 -2.50 10.62 -16.86
C GLU A 229 -2.89 11.98 -16.27
N VAL A 230 -3.26 12.05 -15.00
CA VAL A 230 -3.53 13.32 -14.28
C VAL A 230 -2.22 14.13 -14.14
N MET A 231 -1.08 13.45 -13.90
CA MET A 231 0.22 14.11 -13.95
C MET A 231 0.56 14.63 -15.36
N ALA A 232 0.19 13.90 -16.41
CA ALA A 232 0.38 14.32 -17.80
C ALA A 232 -0.44 15.58 -18.13
N GLU A 233 -1.69 15.69 -17.67
CA GLU A 233 -2.52 16.89 -17.83
C GLU A 233 -1.90 18.15 -17.20
N ARG A 234 -1.11 17.99 -16.12
CA ARG A 234 -0.35 19.10 -15.52
C ARG A 234 0.85 19.55 -16.36
N GLY A 235 1.18 18.80 -17.40
CA GLY A 235 2.20 19.12 -18.40
C GLY A 235 3.36 18.13 -18.47
N ARG A 236 4.04 18.12 -19.62
CA ARG A 236 5.16 17.20 -19.95
C ARG A 236 6.24 17.14 -18.88
N LYS A 237 6.57 18.28 -18.29
CA LYS A 237 7.61 18.36 -17.25
C LYS A 237 7.22 17.60 -15.98
N THR A 238 5.94 17.47 -15.66
CA THR A 238 5.48 16.73 -14.49
C THR A 238 5.91 15.27 -14.57
N LEU A 239 5.75 14.61 -15.72
CA LEU A 239 6.23 13.23 -15.92
C LEU A 239 7.76 13.15 -15.92
N LEU A 240 8.45 14.08 -16.57
CA LEU A 240 9.93 14.11 -16.68
C LEU A 240 10.65 14.44 -15.36
N PHE A 241 10.00 15.10 -14.42
CA PHE A 241 10.51 15.34 -13.07
C PHE A 241 9.93 14.36 -12.03
N GLY A 242 8.88 13.62 -12.41
CA GLY A 242 8.17 12.60 -11.64
C GLY A 242 8.57 11.17 -12.02
N PRO A 243 7.59 10.33 -12.41
CA PRO A 243 7.80 8.90 -12.63
C PRO A 243 8.75 8.55 -13.78
N MET A 244 8.87 9.42 -14.79
CA MET A 244 9.71 9.18 -15.97
C MET A 244 11.05 9.93 -15.93
N LYS A 245 11.49 10.39 -14.75
CA LYS A 245 12.73 11.16 -14.58
C LYS A 245 13.96 10.36 -15.03
N PRO A 246 14.79 10.87 -15.98
CA PRO A 246 15.94 10.15 -16.49
C PRO A 246 17.25 10.36 -15.70
N VAL A 247 17.27 11.32 -14.77
CA VAL A 247 18.49 11.70 -14.04
C VAL A 247 19.00 10.57 -13.15
N GLY A 248 20.28 10.22 -13.26
CA GLY A 248 20.92 9.13 -12.54
C GLY A 248 20.65 7.74 -13.13
N LEU A 249 20.13 7.69 -14.37
CA LEU A 249 19.80 6.46 -15.12
C LEU A 249 20.43 6.49 -16.53
N GLU A 250 21.69 6.90 -16.63
CA GLU A 250 22.46 6.83 -17.88
C GLU A 250 22.49 5.37 -18.38
N ASP A 251 22.19 5.17 -19.66
CA ASP A 251 22.23 3.86 -20.30
C ASP A 251 23.65 3.30 -20.31
N PRO A 252 23.95 2.17 -19.67
CA PRO A 252 25.28 1.60 -19.61
C PRO A 252 25.83 1.16 -20.98
N LYS A 253 24.95 0.90 -21.97
CA LYS A 253 25.36 0.51 -23.35
C LYS A 253 25.90 1.72 -24.13
N THR A 254 25.34 2.91 -23.90
CA THR A 254 25.66 4.11 -24.69
C THR A 254 26.41 5.19 -23.88
N GLY A 255 26.37 5.12 -22.56
CA GLY A 255 26.87 6.14 -21.64
C GLY A 255 26.06 7.44 -21.67
N LYS A 256 24.95 7.49 -22.41
CA LYS A 256 24.11 8.68 -22.56
C LYS A 256 22.89 8.63 -21.63
N ARG A 257 22.46 9.80 -21.19
CA ARG A 257 21.21 9.97 -20.47
C ARG A 257 20.06 10.02 -21.45
N PRO A 258 19.05 9.12 -21.34
CA PRO A 258 17.82 9.17 -22.13
C PRO A 258 17.05 10.47 -21.91
N TYR A 259 16.08 10.77 -22.77
CA TYR A 259 15.17 11.89 -22.59
C TYR A 259 14.16 11.60 -21.44
N ALA A 260 13.60 10.40 -21.43
CA ALA A 260 12.74 9.89 -20.36
C ALA A 260 13.08 8.42 -20.08
N VAL A 261 12.71 7.91 -18.91
CA VAL A 261 12.89 6.50 -18.54
C VAL A 261 11.67 5.99 -17.79
N VAL A 262 11.12 4.86 -18.20
CA VAL A 262 10.16 4.10 -17.41
C VAL A 262 10.91 3.01 -16.64
N GLN A 263 10.68 2.90 -15.34
CA GLN A 263 11.32 1.91 -14.49
C GLN A 263 10.37 0.76 -14.19
N LEU A 264 10.86 -0.47 -14.29
CA LEU A 264 10.14 -1.69 -13.94
C LEU A 264 10.82 -2.29 -12.70
N ARG A 265 10.04 -2.62 -11.69
CA ARG A 265 10.51 -3.25 -10.45
C ARG A 265 9.96 -4.66 -10.35
N GLN A 266 10.82 -5.60 -9.97
CA GLN A 266 10.44 -6.98 -9.69
C GLN A 266 9.31 -7.04 -8.63
N ASP A 267 8.25 -7.82 -8.90
CA ASP A 267 7.06 -7.91 -8.07
C ASP A 267 6.93 -9.28 -7.35
N ASP A 268 7.67 -10.29 -7.77
CA ASP A 268 7.68 -11.65 -7.20
C ASP A 268 9.11 -12.16 -6.95
N ALA A 269 9.28 -13.18 -6.09
CA ALA A 269 10.58 -13.76 -5.77
C ALA A 269 11.22 -14.47 -6.96
N ALA A 270 10.42 -15.06 -7.84
CA ALA A 270 10.89 -15.75 -9.04
C ALA A 270 11.41 -14.80 -10.13
N GLY A 271 11.11 -13.49 -10.02
CA GLY A 271 11.47 -12.47 -11.01
C GLY A 271 10.74 -12.65 -12.32
N THR A 272 9.52 -13.17 -12.28
CA THR A 272 8.65 -13.38 -13.45
C THR A 272 7.69 -12.23 -13.70
N LEU A 273 7.40 -11.43 -12.68
CA LEU A 273 6.46 -10.30 -12.71
C LEU A 273 7.16 -8.98 -12.41
N TYR A 274 6.75 -7.93 -13.12
CA TYR A 274 7.28 -6.58 -12.95
C TYR A 274 6.17 -5.54 -12.81
N ASN A 275 6.31 -4.68 -11.80
CA ASN A 275 5.45 -3.51 -11.60
C ASN A 275 6.01 -2.32 -12.36
N ILE A 276 5.17 -1.59 -13.10
CA ILE A 276 5.55 -0.35 -13.79
C ILE A 276 5.54 0.79 -12.76
N VAL A 277 6.72 1.23 -12.35
CA VAL A 277 6.89 2.16 -11.23
C VAL A 277 6.35 3.56 -11.55
N GLY A 278 5.42 4.05 -10.72
CA GLY A 278 4.87 5.39 -10.88
C GLY A 278 3.77 5.50 -11.94
N PHE A 279 3.27 4.37 -12.45
CA PHE A 279 2.20 4.31 -13.44
C PHE A 279 0.85 3.93 -12.81
N GLN A 280 0.56 4.45 -11.65
CA GLN A 280 -0.79 4.37 -11.10
C GLN A 280 -1.77 5.01 -12.09
N THR A 281 -2.90 4.34 -12.35
CA THR A 281 -3.79 4.79 -13.42
C THR A 281 -5.24 4.39 -13.20
N HIS A 282 -6.16 5.19 -13.71
CA HIS A 282 -7.57 4.86 -13.88
C HIS A 282 -8.01 4.85 -15.36
N LEU A 283 -7.05 4.78 -16.29
CA LEU A 283 -7.36 4.53 -17.69
C LEU A 283 -8.14 3.21 -17.83
N LYS A 284 -9.05 3.14 -18.79
CA LYS A 284 -9.70 1.87 -19.15
C LYS A 284 -8.65 0.82 -19.55
N TRP A 285 -8.89 -0.46 -19.26
CA TRP A 285 -7.93 -1.55 -19.52
C TRP A 285 -7.40 -1.59 -20.95
N GLY A 286 -8.29 -1.38 -21.96
CA GLY A 286 -7.87 -1.28 -23.37
C GLY A 286 -6.91 -0.12 -23.61
N ALA A 287 -7.20 1.05 -23.04
CA ALA A 287 -6.36 2.24 -23.15
C ALA A 287 -5.02 2.05 -22.44
N GLN A 288 -4.99 1.41 -21.27
CA GLN A 288 -3.73 1.07 -20.59
C GLN A 288 -2.82 0.24 -21.48
N LYS A 289 -3.35 -0.81 -22.14
CA LYS A 289 -2.58 -1.68 -23.02
C LYS A 289 -2.00 -0.91 -24.20
N GLU A 290 -2.80 -0.07 -24.84
CA GLU A 290 -2.35 0.71 -26.01
C GLU A 290 -1.28 1.75 -25.65
N VAL A 291 -1.44 2.44 -24.53
CA VAL A 291 -0.46 3.43 -24.04
C VAL A 291 0.85 2.76 -23.62
N ILE A 292 0.79 1.64 -22.88
CA ILE A 292 1.98 0.95 -22.39
C ILE A 292 2.81 0.37 -23.55
N LYS A 293 2.19 -0.10 -24.61
CA LYS A 293 2.89 -0.57 -25.83
C LYS A 293 3.74 0.49 -26.54
N LEU A 294 3.51 1.76 -26.28
CA LEU A 294 4.33 2.84 -26.84
C LEU A 294 5.67 3.02 -26.11
N ILE A 295 5.87 2.32 -24.98
CA ILE A 295 7.11 2.34 -24.22
C ILE A 295 8.09 1.37 -24.86
N PRO A 296 9.32 1.81 -25.26
CA PRO A 296 10.34 0.92 -25.81
C PRO A 296 10.64 -0.26 -24.90
N GLY A 297 10.58 -1.45 -25.45
CA GLY A 297 10.72 -2.71 -24.72
C GLY A 297 9.41 -3.30 -24.20
N LEU A 298 8.28 -2.60 -24.33
CA LEU A 298 6.96 -3.07 -23.90
C LEU A 298 5.95 -3.19 -25.07
N GLU A 299 6.41 -3.22 -26.30
CA GLU A 299 5.55 -3.25 -27.49
C GLU A 299 4.65 -4.50 -27.54
N ASN A 300 5.13 -5.60 -26.97
CA ASN A 300 4.41 -6.89 -26.88
C ASN A 300 3.95 -7.22 -25.46
N VAL A 301 3.76 -6.20 -24.62
CA VAL A 301 3.48 -6.38 -23.20
C VAL A 301 2.24 -7.24 -22.92
N ASP A 302 2.39 -8.18 -22.01
CA ASP A 302 1.31 -8.92 -21.36
C ASP A 302 1.08 -8.38 -19.95
N ILE A 303 -0.10 -7.79 -19.75
CA ILE A 303 -0.50 -7.18 -18.48
C ILE A 303 -1.26 -8.23 -17.67
N VAL A 304 -0.65 -8.68 -16.58
CA VAL A 304 -1.23 -9.67 -15.65
C VAL A 304 -2.25 -9.02 -14.72
N ARG A 305 -1.97 -7.79 -14.29
CA ARG A 305 -2.87 -6.98 -13.47
C ARG A 305 -2.94 -5.58 -14.04
N TYR A 306 -4.13 -5.13 -14.34
CA TYR A 306 -4.36 -3.75 -14.78
C TYR A 306 -4.36 -2.79 -13.60
N GLY A 307 -3.98 -1.54 -13.87
CA GLY A 307 -4.18 -0.45 -12.93
C GLY A 307 -5.67 -0.21 -12.68
N VAL A 308 -6.03 0.09 -11.45
CA VAL A 308 -7.40 0.40 -11.02
C VAL A 308 -7.37 1.53 -10.01
N MET A 309 -8.45 2.30 -9.96
CA MET A 309 -8.62 3.38 -8.99
C MET A 309 -9.67 2.99 -7.96
N HIS A 310 -9.42 3.34 -6.71
CA HIS A 310 -10.31 3.10 -5.58
C HIS A 310 -10.62 4.41 -4.85
N ARG A 311 -11.83 4.53 -4.36
CA ARG A 311 -12.20 5.58 -3.41
C ARG A 311 -11.85 5.11 -2.01
N ASN A 312 -10.96 5.83 -1.37
CA ASN A 312 -10.53 5.57 0.00
C ASN A 312 -11.25 6.52 0.95
N THR A 313 -11.78 5.99 2.04
CA THR A 313 -12.41 6.79 3.10
C THR A 313 -11.56 6.78 4.36
N PHE A 314 -11.59 7.88 5.13
CA PHE A 314 -10.88 8.01 6.39
C PHE A 314 -11.60 8.99 7.32
N ILE A 315 -11.32 8.90 8.62
CA ILE A 315 -11.85 9.80 9.64
C ILE A 315 -10.94 11.03 9.81
N ASN A 316 -11.49 12.14 10.25
CA ASN A 316 -10.70 13.32 10.63
C ASN A 316 -10.10 13.12 12.03
N SER A 317 -9.02 12.33 12.11
CA SER A 317 -8.39 11.90 13.37
C SER A 317 -8.07 13.03 14.35
N PRO A 318 -7.55 14.20 13.94
CA PRO A 318 -7.29 15.29 14.87
C PRO A 318 -8.51 15.76 15.69
N ASP A 319 -9.71 15.59 15.15
CA ASP A 319 -10.95 16.01 15.82
C ASP A 319 -11.54 14.93 16.75
N VAL A 320 -11.24 13.66 16.49
CA VAL A 320 -11.96 12.54 17.11
C VAL A 320 -11.08 11.55 17.86
N LEU A 321 -9.76 11.50 17.63
CA LEU A 321 -8.83 10.60 18.28
C LEU A 321 -7.84 11.35 19.17
N ASN A 322 -7.37 10.67 20.24
CA ASN A 322 -6.21 11.09 21.00
C ASN A 322 -4.91 10.49 20.42
N GLU A 323 -3.76 10.80 21.04
CA GLU A 323 -2.42 10.32 20.60
C GLU A 323 -2.23 8.80 20.70
N LYS A 324 -3.15 8.07 21.30
CA LYS A 324 -3.15 6.60 21.40
C LYS A 324 -4.10 5.96 20.41
N TYR A 325 -4.63 6.75 19.48
CA TYR A 325 -5.66 6.34 18.51
C TYR A 325 -7.00 5.96 19.17
N GLU A 326 -7.23 6.30 20.44
CA GLU A 326 -8.51 6.08 21.10
C GLU A 326 -9.53 7.14 20.69
N LEU A 327 -10.77 6.70 20.45
CA LEU A 327 -11.88 7.62 20.23
C LEU A 327 -12.13 8.43 21.51
N ILE A 328 -12.05 9.77 21.41
CA ILE A 328 -12.16 10.67 22.58
C ILE A 328 -13.49 10.48 23.32
N SER A 329 -14.60 10.27 22.57
CA SER A 329 -15.93 10.04 23.14
C SER A 329 -16.12 8.66 23.77
N GLN A 330 -15.36 7.64 23.29
CA GLN A 330 -15.47 6.24 23.70
C GLN A 330 -14.09 5.58 23.75
N PRO A 331 -13.29 5.76 24.84
CA PRO A 331 -11.89 5.33 24.89
C PRO A 331 -11.66 3.81 24.90
N ASN A 332 -12.70 3.00 24.83
CA ASN A 332 -12.62 1.55 24.59
C ASN A 332 -12.57 1.19 23.11
N ILE A 333 -12.78 2.16 22.22
CA ILE A 333 -12.68 2.02 20.77
C ILE A 333 -11.43 2.76 20.29
N GLN A 334 -10.61 2.07 19.51
CA GLN A 334 -9.44 2.64 18.84
C GLN A 334 -9.56 2.45 17.34
N PHE A 335 -8.86 3.30 16.61
CA PHE A 335 -8.73 3.19 15.16
C PHE A 335 -7.26 2.97 14.80
N ALA A 336 -7.00 2.25 13.69
CA ALA A 336 -5.65 2.06 13.18
C ALA A 336 -5.63 1.95 11.64
N GLY A 337 -4.47 2.23 11.06
CA GLY A 337 -4.24 2.13 9.62
C GLY A 337 -4.73 3.35 8.85
N GLN A 338 -4.84 3.18 7.54
CA GLN A 338 -5.17 4.27 6.61
C GLN A 338 -6.50 4.96 6.91
N MET A 339 -7.42 4.29 7.60
CA MET A 339 -8.67 4.88 8.08
C MET A 339 -8.44 6.07 9.01
N THR A 340 -7.31 6.16 9.70
CA THR A 340 -6.96 7.30 10.55
C THR A 340 -6.36 8.48 9.79
N GLY A 341 -6.28 8.42 8.46
CA GLY A 341 -5.66 9.44 7.62
C GLY A 341 -4.13 9.30 7.49
N VAL A 342 -3.52 8.26 8.09
CA VAL A 342 -2.11 7.95 7.83
C VAL A 342 -1.96 7.32 6.46
N GLU A 343 -0.88 7.63 5.76
CA GLU A 343 -0.62 7.16 4.43
C GLU A 343 0.66 6.36 4.32
N GLY A 344 0.56 5.25 3.57
CA GLY A 344 1.64 4.32 3.35
C GLY A 344 1.50 3.05 4.17
N TYR A 345 2.06 1.96 3.64
CA TYR A 345 1.98 0.64 4.25
C TYR A 345 2.68 0.57 5.61
N VAL A 346 3.87 1.20 5.70
CA VAL A 346 4.68 1.19 6.94
C VAL A 346 3.99 2.01 8.02
N GLU A 347 3.49 3.18 7.67
CA GLU A 347 2.77 4.08 8.58
C GLU A 347 1.45 3.45 9.06
N SER A 348 0.73 2.78 8.18
CA SER A 348 -0.47 2.03 8.53
C SER A 348 -0.17 0.91 9.52
N ALA A 349 0.88 0.12 9.28
CA ALA A 349 1.32 -0.92 10.21
C ALA A 349 1.79 -0.32 11.55
N ALA A 350 2.56 0.78 11.52
CA ALA A 350 3.02 1.47 12.72
C ALA A 350 1.86 1.98 13.59
N SER A 351 0.80 2.52 12.99
CA SER A 351 -0.39 2.92 13.75
C SER A 351 -1.07 1.73 14.45
N GLY A 352 -1.12 0.56 13.78
CA GLY A 352 -1.60 -0.69 14.37
C GLY A 352 -0.72 -1.17 15.53
N LEU A 353 0.60 -1.05 15.39
CA LEU A 353 1.57 -1.36 16.44
C LEU A 353 1.34 -0.46 17.68
N VAL A 354 1.21 0.84 17.45
CA VAL A 354 0.96 1.83 18.54
C VAL A 354 -0.37 1.55 19.24
N ALA A 355 -1.45 1.34 18.47
CA ALA A 355 -2.77 1.04 19.02
C ALA A 355 -2.74 -0.26 19.84
N GLY A 356 -2.16 -1.34 19.29
CA GLY A 356 -2.06 -2.64 19.94
C GLY A 356 -1.25 -2.59 21.25
N ILE A 357 -0.09 -1.94 21.25
CA ILE A 357 0.76 -1.81 22.45
C ILE A 357 0.04 -1.00 23.53
N ASN A 358 -0.53 0.17 23.18
CA ASN A 358 -1.20 1.03 24.16
C ASN A 358 -2.44 0.36 24.76
N LEU A 359 -3.24 -0.32 23.94
CA LEU A 359 -4.38 -1.06 24.44
C LEU A 359 -3.95 -2.22 25.37
N ALA A 360 -2.89 -2.93 25.02
CA ALA A 360 -2.34 -3.98 25.88
C ALA A 360 -1.88 -3.42 27.23
N HIS A 361 -1.17 -2.31 27.22
CA HIS A 361 -0.73 -1.63 28.46
C HIS A 361 -1.91 -1.19 29.33
N LYS A 362 -2.94 -0.61 28.71
CA LYS A 362 -4.18 -0.22 29.40
C LYS A 362 -4.86 -1.41 30.07
N ILE A 363 -5.05 -2.52 29.37
CA ILE A 363 -5.70 -3.73 29.90
C ILE A 363 -4.86 -4.37 31.01
N LEU A 364 -3.55 -4.37 30.89
CA LEU A 364 -2.62 -4.96 31.86
C LEU A 364 -2.29 -4.03 33.07
N GLY A 365 -2.85 -2.82 33.07
CA GLY A 365 -2.58 -1.83 34.14
C GLY A 365 -1.12 -1.33 34.14
N LYS A 366 -0.44 -1.40 32.99
CA LYS A 366 0.91 -0.86 32.77
C LYS A 366 0.83 0.62 32.41
N GLY A 367 1.89 1.35 32.62
CA GLY A 367 1.96 2.76 32.25
C GLY A 367 1.76 2.96 30.73
N GLU A 368 1.32 4.15 30.35
CA GLU A 368 1.12 4.55 28.96
C GLU A 368 2.46 4.61 28.21
N VAL A 369 2.43 4.25 26.94
CA VAL A 369 3.58 4.37 26.04
C VAL A 369 3.32 5.54 25.09
N VAL A 370 4.13 6.59 25.20
CA VAL A 370 4.11 7.72 24.29
C VAL A 370 5.20 7.49 23.25
N PHE A 371 4.80 7.39 21.99
CA PHE A 371 5.73 7.30 20.86
C PHE A 371 6.08 8.71 20.38
N PRO A 372 7.34 8.96 19.99
CA PRO A 372 7.78 10.27 19.52
C PRO A 372 7.15 10.68 18.19
#